data_8e320058758980d2ea0e0e1cc6286467
#
_entry.id   8e320058758980d2ea0e0e1cc6286467
#
_cell.length_a   1.000
_cell.length_b   1.000
_cell.length_c   1.000
_cell.angle_alpha   90.00
_cell.angle_beta   90.00
_cell.angle_gamma   90.00
#
_symmetry.space_group_name_H-M   'P 1'
#
loop_
_entity.id
_entity.type
_entity.pdbx_description
1 polymer ?
#
loop_
_entity_poly.entity_id
_entity_poly.type
_entity_poly.pdbx_seq_one_letter_code
_entity_poly.pdbx_strand_id
1 'polypeptide(L)'
;EDGPTRRAAFRRIVTSTGSVETLAEDFLNAWLGVPGNKLLERQSAARQWLNFLKNKGGGSTGVSSKQVPAEYKDKLPYGLPTDQAILEGQGYPGNAYALGNCTWYVYNRFAQIGIGIYPYLGNANQWVDSGQAQGYEISTTPKPGSAVVFMNGVAGASPIYGHLGFCEYVNSDGSFLISEMNAAGLYLTTWRTLTPQS
;
A
#
# COMPACT_ATOMS: atom_id res chain seq x y z
N GLU A 1 -30.30 4.32 5.77
CA GLU A 1 -31.19 3.78 4.72
C GLU A 1 -30.46 3.81 3.40
N ASP A 2 -30.03 2.62 2.93
CA ASP A 2 -29.41 2.48 1.61
C ASP A 2 -30.50 2.61 0.55
N GLY A 3 -30.56 3.79 -0.10
CA GLY A 3 -31.54 4.05 -1.13
C GLY A 3 -31.44 3.10 -2.33
N PRO A 4 -32.52 2.97 -3.13
CA PRO A 4 -32.56 2.09 -4.30
C PRO A 4 -31.40 2.30 -5.29
N THR A 5 -30.88 3.53 -5.37
CA THR A 5 -29.80 3.94 -6.27
C THR A 5 -28.45 3.30 -5.89
N ARG A 6 -28.14 3.19 -4.60
CA ARG A 6 -26.89 2.55 -4.12
C ARG A 6 -26.87 1.06 -4.42
N ARG A 7 -28.01 0.38 -4.24
CA ARG A 7 -28.11 -1.06 -4.53
C ARG A 7 -27.97 -1.35 -6.03
N ALA A 8 -28.54 -0.49 -6.88
CA ALA A 8 -28.42 -0.64 -8.32
C ALA A 8 -26.98 -0.42 -8.81
N ALA A 9 -26.29 0.61 -8.29
CA ALA A 9 -24.88 0.86 -8.60
C ALA A 9 -24.00 -0.29 -8.12
N PHE A 10 -24.21 -0.81 -6.91
CA PHE A 10 -23.48 -1.96 -6.38
C PHE A 10 -23.65 -3.19 -7.28
N ARG A 11 -24.87 -3.50 -7.72
CA ARG A 11 -25.12 -4.62 -8.63
C ARG A 11 -24.35 -4.47 -9.95
N ARG A 12 -24.33 -3.28 -10.56
CA ARG A 12 -23.56 -3.03 -11.79
C ARG A 12 -22.05 -3.22 -11.58
N ILE A 13 -21.51 -2.70 -10.49
CA ILE A 13 -20.09 -2.87 -10.14
C ILE A 13 -19.74 -4.35 -9.98
N VAL A 14 -20.55 -5.11 -9.26
CA VAL A 14 -20.30 -6.53 -8.98
C VAL A 14 -20.48 -7.40 -10.24
N THR A 15 -21.38 -7.04 -11.15
CA THR A 15 -21.61 -7.79 -12.41
C THR A 15 -20.64 -7.42 -13.53
N SER A 16 -19.82 -6.38 -13.34
CA SER A 16 -18.74 -5.97 -14.26
C SER A 16 -19.18 -5.77 -15.72
N THR A 17 -20.40 -5.26 -15.95
CA THR A 17 -20.95 -5.09 -17.29
C THR A 17 -20.70 -3.71 -17.92
N GLY A 18 -20.09 -2.79 -17.17
CA GLY A 18 -19.75 -1.44 -17.63
C GLY A 18 -18.26 -1.25 -17.91
N SER A 19 -17.91 -0.13 -18.56
CA SER A 19 -16.53 0.31 -18.65
C SER A 19 -16.00 0.67 -17.25
N VAL A 20 -14.68 0.64 -17.07
CA VAL A 20 -14.06 1.00 -15.76
C VAL A 20 -14.42 2.42 -15.35
N GLU A 21 -14.53 3.32 -16.34
CA GLU A 21 -14.95 4.71 -16.12
C GLU A 21 -16.38 4.78 -15.59
N THR A 22 -17.31 4.04 -16.22
CA THR A 22 -18.72 3.99 -15.81
C THR A 22 -18.84 3.37 -14.41
N LEU A 23 -18.11 2.30 -14.13
CA LEU A 23 -18.11 1.65 -12.81
C LEU A 23 -17.53 2.55 -11.72
N ALA A 24 -16.45 3.28 -12.02
CA ALA A 24 -15.87 4.25 -11.11
C ALA A 24 -16.83 5.41 -10.83
N GLU A 25 -17.53 5.91 -11.86
CA GLU A 25 -18.55 6.96 -11.74
C GLU A 25 -19.74 6.50 -10.90
N ASP A 26 -20.26 5.32 -11.16
CA ASP A 26 -21.35 4.72 -10.39
C ASP A 26 -20.99 4.56 -8.91
N PHE A 27 -19.77 4.09 -8.63
CA PHE A 27 -19.27 3.95 -7.27
C PHE A 27 -19.16 5.30 -6.55
N LEU A 28 -18.57 6.29 -7.23
CA LEU A 28 -18.38 7.63 -6.68
C LEU A 28 -19.70 8.33 -6.37
N ASN A 29 -20.65 8.26 -7.31
CA ASN A 29 -21.95 8.91 -7.16
C ASN A 29 -22.83 8.22 -6.12
N ALA A 30 -22.81 6.89 -6.08
CA ALA A 30 -23.70 6.11 -5.22
C ALA A 30 -23.21 5.98 -3.78
N TRP A 31 -21.89 5.91 -3.56
CA TRP A 31 -21.32 5.58 -2.23
C TRP A 31 -20.67 6.76 -1.54
N LEU A 32 -20.00 7.63 -2.27
CA LEU A 32 -19.21 8.69 -1.68
C LEU A 32 -19.94 10.04 -1.61
N GLY A 33 -21.05 10.19 -2.34
CA GLY A 33 -21.80 11.45 -2.38
C GLY A 33 -20.94 12.64 -2.78
N VAL A 34 -19.91 12.42 -3.62
CA VAL A 34 -18.87 13.42 -3.88
C VAL A 34 -19.36 14.39 -4.95
N PRO A 35 -19.30 15.70 -4.70
CA PRO A 35 -19.62 16.71 -5.70
C PRO A 35 -18.79 16.54 -6.97
N GLY A 36 -19.40 16.84 -8.13
CA GLY A 36 -18.85 16.60 -9.47
C GLY A 36 -17.48 17.20 -9.78
N ASN A 37 -16.99 18.16 -8.99
CA ASN A 37 -15.66 18.77 -9.15
C ASN A 37 -14.47 17.83 -8.87
N LYS A 38 -14.68 16.74 -8.14
CA LYS A 38 -13.67 15.70 -7.91
C LYS A 38 -13.84 14.46 -8.79
N LEU A 39 -14.88 14.40 -9.59
CA LEU A 39 -15.18 13.28 -10.45
C LEU A 39 -14.09 13.07 -11.51
N LEU A 40 -13.64 14.15 -12.17
CA LEU A 40 -12.62 14.10 -13.21
C LEU A 40 -11.26 13.60 -12.70
N GLU A 41 -10.84 14.03 -11.49
CA GLU A 41 -9.62 13.55 -10.87
C GLU A 41 -9.68 12.04 -10.60
N ARG A 42 -10.81 11.55 -10.13
CA ARG A 42 -11.02 10.15 -9.78
C ARG A 42 -11.24 9.26 -11.00
N GLN A 43 -11.89 9.76 -12.05
CA GLN A 43 -11.96 9.09 -13.34
C GLN A 43 -10.56 8.98 -13.98
N SER A 44 -9.74 10.03 -13.88
CA SER A 44 -8.35 9.99 -14.32
C SER A 44 -7.55 8.95 -13.54
N ALA A 45 -7.73 8.88 -12.22
CA ALA A 45 -7.13 7.87 -11.36
C ALA A 45 -7.56 6.44 -11.75
N ALA A 46 -8.85 6.22 -11.98
CA ALA A 46 -9.37 4.93 -12.41
C ALA A 46 -8.80 4.49 -13.77
N ARG A 47 -8.65 5.42 -14.73
CA ARG A 47 -8.00 5.15 -16.03
C ARG A 47 -6.52 4.82 -15.89
N GLN A 48 -5.80 5.54 -15.03
CA GLN A 48 -4.39 5.25 -14.74
C GLN A 48 -4.24 3.85 -14.15
N TRP A 49 -5.11 3.48 -13.22
CA TRP A 49 -5.17 2.12 -12.65
C TRP A 49 -5.46 1.06 -13.70
N LEU A 50 -6.42 1.30 -14.58
CA LEU A 50 -6.75 0.37 -15.68
C LEU A 50 -5.57 0.19 -16.62
N ASN A 51 -4.92 1.28 -17.03
CA ASN A 51 -3.74 1.23 -17.90
C ASN A 51 -2.58 0.51 -17.20
N PHE A 52 -2.37 0.74 -15.91
CA PHE A 52 -1.42 0.02 -15.10
C PHE A 52 -1.71 -1.48 -15.07
N LEU A 53 -2.97 -1.88 -14.83
CA LEU A 53 -3.37 -3.30 -14.81
C LEU A 53 -3.23 -3.97 -16.18
N LYS A 54 -3.54 -3.26 -17.27
CA LYS A 54 -3.37 -3.75 -18.64
C LYS A 54 -1.89 -3.92 -19.02
N ASN A 55 -1.01 -3.05 -18.51
CA ASN A 55 0.41 -3.03 -18.81
C ASN A 55 1.25 -3.88 -17.83
N LYS A 56 0.63 -4.62 -16.93
CA LYS A 56 1.30 -5.51 -15.96
C LYS A 56 2.03 -6.72 -16.59
N GLY A 57 2.43 -6.61 -17.83
CA GLY A 57 3.25 -7.61 -18.51
C GLY A 57 4.77 -7.47 -18.28
N GLY A 58 5.24 -6.62 -17.37
CA GLY A 58 6.67 -6.42 -17.18
C GLY A 58 7.06 -5.96 -15.78
N GLY A 59 7.66 -6.84 -15.02
CA GLY A 59 8.58 -6.49 -13.95
C GLY A 59 8.05 -6.24 -12.56
N SER A 60 7.68 -7.28 -11.86
CA SER A 60 8.06 -7.49 -10.47
C SER A 60 7.87 -8.96 -10.13
N THR A 61 8.92 -9.63 -9.88
CA THR A 61 8.99 -11.08 -9.77
C THR A 61 8.78 -11.60 -8.36
N GLY A 62 8.30 -10.77 -7.46
CA GLY A 62 7.93 -11.23 -6.13
C GLY A 62 6.51 -11.80 -6.13
N VAL A 63 6.36 -13.11 -5.99
CA VAL A 63 5.07 -13.72 -5.68
C VAL A 63 4.64 -13.23 -4.32
N SER A 64 3.54 -12.46 -4.27
CA SER A 64 3.00 -11.98 -3.01
C SER A 64 2.36 -13.14 -2.24
N SER A 65 2.82 -13.38 -1.02
CA SER A 65 2.27 -14.38 -0.10
C SER A 65 1.49 -13.70 1.02
N LYS A 66 0.40 -14.31 1.47
CA LYS A 66 -0.34 -13.87 2.68
C LYS A 66 0.36 -14.26 3.99
N GLN A 67 1.36 -15.10 3.92
CA GLN A 67 2.14 -15.55 5.07
C GLN A 67 3.62 -15.28 4.81
N VAL A 68 4.36 -15.06 5.88
CA VAL A 68 5.82 -15.00 5.77
C VAL A 68 6.34 -16.27 5.11
N PRO A 69 7.19 -16.18 4.08
CA PRO A 69 7.79 -17.35 3.46
C PRO A 69 8.56 -18.19 4.50
N ALA A 70 8.46 -19.50 4.40
CA ALA A 70 8.95 -20.42 5.44
C ALA A 70 10.46 -20.24 5.72
N GLU A 71 11.24 -19.93 4.71
CA GLU A 71 12.68 -19.71 4.78
C GLU A 71 13.09 -18.47 5.60
N TYR A 72 12.16 -17.56 5.90
CA TYR A 72 12.42 -16.34 6.66
C TYR A 72 11.90 -16.36 8.10
N LYS A 73 11.07 -17.34 8.48
CA LYS A 73 10.40 -17.34 9.79
C LYS A 73 11.31 -17.11 10.98
N ASP A 74 12.50 -17.71 10.94
CA ASP A 74 13.46 -17.66 12.05
C ASP A 74 14.60 -16.66 11.79
N LYS A 75 14.53 -15.89 10.71
CA LYS A 75 15.59 -14.96 10.32
C LYS A 75 15.25 -13.49 10.52
N LEU A 76 13.99 -13.17 10.85
CA LEU A 76 13.54 -11.79 10.95
C LEU A 76 14.15 -11.11 12.18
N PRO A 77 15.02 -10.08 12.01
CA PRO A 77 15.71 -9.45 13.12
C PRO A 77 14.77 -8.75 14.11
N TYR A 78 13.60 -8.39 13.68
CA TYR A 78 12.58 -7.71 14.48
C TYR A 78 11.35 -8.57 14.77
N GLY A 79 11.40 -9.88 14.52
CA GLY A 79 10.27 -10.78 14.65
C GLY A 79 9.13 -10.49 13.67
N LEU A 80 8.03 -11.22 13.81
CA LEU A 80 6.85 -11.11 12.96
C LEU A 80 6.03 -9.87 13.31
N PRO A 81 5.36 -9.24 12.34
CA PRO A 81 4.37 -8.18 12.57
C PRO A 81 3.05 -8.80 13.09
N THR A 82 3.08 -9.34 14.30
CA THR A 82 1.94 -10.02 14.94
C THR A 82 1.31 -9.20 16.05
N ASP A 83 1.54 -7.90 16.01
CA ASP A 83 1.05 -7.01 17.05
C ASP A 83 -0.47 -6.93 17.06
N GLN A 84 -1.04 -7.02 18.26
CA GLN A 84 -2.48 -6.98 18.48
C GLN A 84 -3.12 -5.70 17.94
N ALA A 85 -2.47 -4.55 18.09
CA ALA A 85 -2.97 -3.28 17.60
C ALA A 85 -3.09 -3.25 16.07
N ILE A 86 -2.17 -3.90 15.35
CA ILE A 86 -2.26 -4.08 13.89
C ILE A 86 -3.40 -5.04 13.54
N LEU A 87 -3.51 -6.17 14.26
CA LEU A 87 -4.51 -7.19 13.98
C LEU A 87 -5.93 -6.72 14.26
N GLU A 88 -6.13 -5.94 15.33
CA GLU A 88 -7.43 -5.39 15.71
C GLU A 88 -7.79 -4.11 14.95
N GLY A 89 -6.92 -3.62 14.08
CA GLY A 89 -7.17 -2.43 13.28
C GLY A 89 -7.19 -1.12 14.06
N GLN A 90 -6.68 -1.09 15.28
CA GLN A 90 -6.63 0.13 16.10
C GLN A 90 -5.36 0.95 15.85
N GLY A 91 -4.28 0.28 15.47
CA GLY A 91 -2.97 0.89 15.28
C GLY A 91 -2.32 1.36 16.58
N TYR A 92 -1.09 1.81 16.47
CA TYR A 92 -0.37 2.41 17.60
C TYR A 92 -0.78 3.87 17.84
N PRO A 93 -0.69 4.33 19.07
CA PRO A 93 -0.95 5.75 19.41
C PRO A 93 -0.13 6.70 18.53
N GLY A 94 -0.78 7.75 18.06
CA GLY A 94 -0.14 8.75 17.19
C GLY A 94 -0.14 8.44 15.70
N ASN A 95 -0.60 7.26 15.28
CA ASN A 95 -0.74 6.95 13.86
C ASN A 95 -1.85 7.78 13.21
N ALA A 96 -1.47 8.74 12.38
CA ALA A 96 -2.40 9.64 11.69
C ALA A 96 -2.73 9.22 10.26
N TYR A 97 -2.19 8.09 9.80
CA TYR A 97 -2.43 7.59 8.45
C TYR A 97 -3.77 6.88 8.32
N ALA A 98 -4.30 6.85 7.11
CA ALA A 98 -5.58 6.20 6.83
C ALA A 98 -5.50 4.69 7.12
N LEU A 99 -6.39 4.25 7.98
CA LEU A 99 -6.50 2.90 8.53
C LEU A 99 -6.48 1.83 7.42
N GLY A 100 -5.66 0.80 7.61
CA GLY A 100 -5.56 -0.35 6.70
C GLY A 100 -4.77 -0.12 5.41
N ASN A 101 -4.19 1.08 5.23
CA ASN A 101 -3.31 1.40 4.10
C ASN A 101 -1.84 1.07 4.36
N CYS A 102 -1.01 1.13 3.33
CA CYS A 102 0.42 0.84 3.41
C CYS A 102 1.16 1.80 4.37
N THR A 103 0.84 3.08 4.35
CA THR A 103 1.41 4.10 5.24
C THR A 103 1.05 3.85 6.70
N TRP A 104 -0.22 3.49 6.97
CA TRP A 104 -0.68 3.12 8.30
C TRP A 104 0.04 1.87 8.83
N TYR A 105 0.21 0.87 7.98
CA TYR A 105 0.90 -0.37 8.33
C TYR A 105 2.36 -0.13 8.68
N VAL A 106 3.10 0.59 7.81
CA VAL A 106 4.52 0.86 8.01
C VAL A 106 4.77 1.69 9.27
N TYR A 107 3.89 2.67 9.57
CA TYR A 107 3.95 3.40 10.83
C TYR A 107 3.84 2.45 12.04
N ASN A 108 2.83 1.57 12.03
CA ASN A 108 2.63 0.61 13.10
C ASN A 108 3.81 -0.36 13.23
N ARG A 109 4.40 -0.78 12.10
CA ARG A 109 5.55 -1.68 12.12
C ARG A 109 6.78 -1.01 12.75
N PHE A 110 7.02 0.25 12.47
CA PHE A 110 8.05 1.04 13.17
C PHE A 110 7.76 1.14 14.67
N ALA A 111 6.55 1.48 15.06
CA ALA A 111 6.16 1.57 16.47
C ALA A 111 6.32 0.23 17.19
N GLN A 112 5.97 -0.88 16.56
CA GLN A 112 6.12 -2.23 17.09
C GLN A 112 7.56 -2.56 17.44
N ILE A 113 8.53 -2.11 16.65
CA ILE A 113 9.96 -2.34 16.90
C ILE A 113 10.62 -1.23 17.74
N GLY A 114 9.82 -0.33 18.31
CA GLY A 114 10.28 0.73 19.19
C GLY A 114 10.90 1.93 18.49
N ILE A 115 10.69 2.10 17.18
CA ILE A 115 11.18 3.23 16.40
C ILE A 115 10.07 4.23 16.19
N GLY A 116 10.28 5.48 16.63
CA GLY A 116 9.37 6.59 16.34
C GLY A 116 9.56 7.09 14.91
N ILE A 117 8.45 7.32 14.20
CA ILE A 117 8.46 7.98 12.89
C ILE A 117 7.41 9.09 12.86
N TYR A 118 7.69 10.17 12.11
CA TYR A 118 6.77 11.29 11.98
C TYR A 118 5.46 10.86 11.31
N PRO A 119 4.29 11.17 11.91
CA PRO A 119 3.00 10.63 11.47
C PRO A 119 2.38 11.36 10.28
N TYR A 120 3.05 12.37 9.69
CA TYR A 120 2.50 13.21 8.63
C TYR A 120 3.44 13.32 7.43
N LEU A 121 4.08 12.23 7.00
CA LEU A 121 4.94 12.20 5.82
C LEU A 121 4.16 12.22 4.50
N GLY A 122 2.83 12.19 4.55
CA GLY A 122 1.95 12.24 3.38
C GLY A 122 1.69 10.87 2.73
N ASN A 123 1.40 10.88 1.43
CA ASN A 123 1.24 9.67 0.63
C ASN A 123 2.57 8.94 0.47
N ALA A 124 2.53 7.66 0.10
CA ALA A 124 3.72 6.83 0.00
C ALA A 124 4.83 7.44 -0.88
N ASN A 125 4.48 8.00 -2.03
CA ASN A 125 5.41 8.65 -2.94
C ASN A 125 6.02 9.96 -2.41
N GLN A 126 5.52 10.50 -1.30
CA GLN A 126 6.02 11.70 -0.65
C GLN A 126 7.01 11.39 0.48
N TRP A 127 7.11 10.12 0.90
CA TRP A 127 7.90 9.73 2.07
C TRP A 127 9.41 9.99 1.92
N VAL A 128 9.95 9.95 0.69
CA VAL A 128 11.36 10.27 0.46
C VAL A 128 11.63 11.74 0.79
N ASP A 129 10.91 12.65 0.14
CA ASP A 129 11.14 14.09 0.30
C ASP A 129 10.77 14.57 1.70
N SER A 130 9.60 14.12 2.20
CA SER A 130 9.13 14.47 3.55
C SER A 130 10.02 13.87 4.64
N GLY A 131 10.52 12.65 4.44
CA GLY A 131 11.43 11.99 5.37
C GLY A 131 12.78 12.69 5.42
N GLN A 132 13.32 13.07 4.27
CA GLN A 132 14.55 13.86 4.20
C GLN A 132 14.40 15.22 4.91
N ALA A 133 13.26 15.87 4.74
CA ALA A 133 12.96 17.13 5.45
C ALA A 133 12.85 16.96 6.98
N GLN A 134 12.51 15.76 7.45
CA GLN A 134 12.51 15.40 8.88
C GLN A 134 13.88 14.91 9.38
N GLY A 135 14.90 14.87 8.51
CA GLY A 135 16.25 14.43 8.88
C GLY A 135 16.45 12.91 8.88
N TYR A 136 15.55 12.15 8.26
CA TYR A 136 15.76 10.70 8.11
C TYR A 136 16.79 10.40 7.02
N GLU A 137 17.57 9.33 7.25
CA GLU A 137 18.49 8.79 6.26
C GLU A 137 17.71 8.24 5.06
N ILE A 138 18.06 8.70 3.86
CA ILE A 138 17.54 8.19 2.60
C ILE A 138 18.63 7.40 1.89
N SER A 139 18.31 6.17 1.49
CA SER A 139 19.25 5.26 0.83
C SER A 139 18.57 4.48 -0.29
N THR A 140 19.34 4.13 -1.31
CA THR A 140 18.93 3.18 -2.36
C THR A 140 19.26 1.74 -2.02
N THR A 141 20.00 1.51 -0.92
CA THR A 141 20.37 0.18 -0.44
C THR A 141 19.34 -0.29 0.59
N PRO A 142 18.72 -1.47 0.41
CA PRO A 142 17.80 -2.04 1.36
C PRO A 142 18.46 -2.26 2.72
N LYS A 143 17.74 -1.94 3.80
CA LYS A 143 18.22 -2.13 5.18
C LYS A 143 17.07 -2.67 6.04
N PRO A 144 17.26 -3.79 6.78
CA PRO A 144 16.22 -4.26 7.68
C PRO A 144 15.81 -3.17 8.68
N GLY A 145 14.52 -3.03 8.92
CA GLY A 145 14.00 -1.98 9.80
C GLY A 145 13.81 -0.63 9.13
N SER A 146 13.80 -0.57 7.80
CA SER A 146 13.51 0.66 7.03
C SER A 146 12.19 0.59 6.28
N ALA A 147 11.60 1.76 5.98
CA ALA A 147 10.53 1.86 5.00
C ALA A 147 11.10 1.70 3.59
N VAL A 148 10.39 0.95 2.75
CA VAL A 148 10.69 0.80 1.32
C VAL A 148 9.65 1.59 0.53
N VAL A 149 10.10 2.63 -0.15
CA VAL A 149 9.24 3.52 -0.92
C VAL A 149 9.22 3.09 -2.38
N PHE A 150 8.05 2.76 -2.87
CA PHE A 150 7.80 2.52 -4.30
C PHE A 150 7.16 3.76 -4.90
N MET A 151 7.87 4.39 -5.82
CA MET A 151 7.35 5.53 -6.56
C MET A 151 6.18 5.12 -7.45
N ASN A 152 5.50 6.10 -8.02
CA ASN A 152 4.29 5.90 -8.80
C ASN A 152 4.47 4.86 -9.91
N GLY A 153 3.68 3.78 -9.87
CA GLY A 153 3.70 2.70 -10.85
C GLY A 153 4.86 1.70 -10.73
N VAL A 154 5.83 1.94 -9.84
CA VAL A 154 6.98 1.03 -9.65
C VAL A 154 6.56 -0.21 -8.88
N ALA A 155 6.98 -1.40 -9.32
CA ALA A 155 6.79 -2.68 -8.65
C ALA A 155 5.34 -2.97 -8.20
N GLY A 156 4.35 -2.48 -8.94
CA GLY A 156 2.95 -2.67 -8.61
C GLY A 156 2.34 -1.57 -7.74
N ALA A 157 3.10 -0.53 -7.42
CA ALA A 157 2.60 0.62 -6.64
C ALA A 157 1.51 1.40 -7.38
N SER A 158 0.67 2.08 -6.60
CA SER A 158 -0.32 3.01 -7.13
C SER A 158 0.33 4.04 -8.07
N PRO A 159 -0.22 4.27 -9.28
CA PRO A 159 0.30 5.29 -10.20
C PRO A 159 0.08 6.72 -9.70
N ILE A 160 -0.68 6.90 -8.61
CA ILE A 160 -1.02 8.21 -8.03
C ILE A 160 -0.33 8.43 -6.70
N TYR A 161 -0.35 7.42 -5.82
CA TYR A 161 0.07 7.56 -4.43
C TYR A 161 1.39 6.85 -4.11
N GLY A 162 1.93 6.07 -5.07
CA GLY A 162 3.03 5.17 -4.76
C GLY A 162 2.58 4.00 -3.86
N HIS A 163 3.54 3.37 -3.19
CA HIS A 163 3.29 2.32 -2.21
C HIS A 163 4.41 2.27 -1.18
N LEU A 164 4.13 1.69 -0.01
CA LEU A 164 5.12 1.44 1.05
C LEU A 164 5.13 -0.01 1.46
N GLY A 165 6.34 -0.53 1.67
CA GLY A 165 6.60 -1.73 2.41
C GLY A 165 7.56 -1.47 3.58
N PHE A 166 7.71 -2.46 4.44
CA PHE A 166 8.70 -2.47 5.50
C PHE A 166 9.75 -3.54 5.19
N CYS A 167 11.03 -3.17 5.17
CA CYS A 167 12.12 -4.10 4.93
C CYS A 167 12.34 -4.97 6.16
N GLU A 168 12.02 -6.25 6.04
CA GLU A 168 12.10 -7.20 7.15
C GLU A 168 13.43 -7.96 7.17
N TYR A 169 14.01 -8.23 6.00
CA TYR A 169 15.26 -8.97 5.88
C TYR A 169 15.97 -8.66 4.57
N VAL A 170 17.30 -8.70 4.58
CA VAL A 170 18.13 -8.56 3.38
C VAL A 170 18.99 -9.82 3.23
N ASN A 171 18.92 -10.47 2.08
CA ASN A 171 19.70 -11.65 1.75
C ASN A 171 21.15 -11.28 1.35
N SER A 172 22.03 -12.26 1.39
CA SER A 172 23.44 -12.08 1.01
C SER A 172 23.66 -11.71 -0.46
N ASP A 173 22.68 -12.01 -1.34
CA ASP A 173 22.68 -11.63 -2.75
C ASP A 173 22.11 -10.23 -2.99
N GLY A 174 21.75 -9.51 -1.94
CA GLY A 174 21.14 -8.17 -2.00
C GLY A 174 19.64 -8.17 -2.24
N SER A 175 19.01 -9.30 -2.50
CA SER A 175 17.54 -9.39 -2.50
C SER A 175 17.00 -9.16 -1.09
N PHE A 176 15.77 -8.70 -0.96
CA PHE A 176 15.21 -8.34 0.33
C PHE A 176 13.74 -8.68 0.46
N LEU A 177 13.36 -9.12 1.65
CA LEU A 177 11.99 -9.41 2.01
C LEU A 177 11.32 -8.17 2.56
N ILE A 178 10.14 -7.87 2.09
CA ILE A 178 9.26 -6.87 2.66
C ILE A 178 7.96 -7.47 3.19
N SER A 179 7.43 -6.84 4.22
CA SER A 179 6.02 -6.93 4.58
C SER A 179 5.31 -5.64 4.16
N GLU A 180 4.08 -5.74 3.73
CA GLU A 180 3.31 -4.60 3.21
C GLU A 180 1.82 -4.81 3.41
N MET A 181 1.04 -3.74 3.45
CA MET A 181 -0.42 -3.81 3.56
C MET A 181 -1.08 -3.06 2.40
N ASN A 182 -2.25 -3.52 2.00
CA ASN A 182 -3.03 -2.92 0.90
C ASN A 182 -2.40 -3.08 -0.51
N ALA A 183 -1.45 -3.96 -0.69
CA ALA A 183 -1.00 -4.36 -2.03
C ALA A 183 -2.00 -5.32 -2.69
N ALA A 184 -2.64 -6.18 -1.91
CA ALA A 184 -3.64 -7.15 -2.35
C ALA A 184 -5.08 -6.78 -1.91
N GLY A 185 -5.25 -5.69 -1.18
CA GLY A 185 -6.52 -5.21 -0.65
C GLY A 185 -6.35 -4.57 0.72
N LEU A 186 -7.30 -3.71 1.08
CA LEU A 186 -7.30 -2.98 2.34
C LEU A 186 -7.26 -3.95 3.53
N TYR A 187 -6.46 -3.67 4.55
CA TYR A 187 -6.20 -4.51 5.74
C TYR A 187 -5.50 -5.84 5.47
N LEU A 188 -5.15 -6.16 4.23
CA LEU A 188 -4.44 -7.40 3.94
C LEU A 188 -2.93 -7.18 3.95
N THR A 189 -2.27 -7.85 4.89
CA THR A 189 -0.80 -7.91 4.94
C THR A 189 -0.31 -8.97 3.97
N THR A 190 0.69 -8.64 3.18
CA THR A 190 1.35 -9.54 2.24
C THR A 190 2.86 -9.42 2.34
N TRP A 191 3.56 -10.43 1.82
CA TRP A 191 5.00 -10.55 1.83
C TRP A 191 5.51 -10.80 0.43
N ARG A 192 6.62 -10.20 0.06
CA ARG A 192 7.33 -10.49 -1.19
C ARG A 192 8.83 -10.24 -1.06
N THR A 193 9.60 -11.05 -1.78
CA THR A 193 11.03 -10.82 -1.96
C THR A 193 11.27 -10.03 -3.24
N LEU A 194 12.12 -9.04 -3.15
CA LEU A 194 12.45 -8.11 -4.23
C LEU A 194 13.95 -8.13 -4.45
N THR A 195 14.36 -7.81 -5.68
CA THR A 195 15.76 -7.51 -6.01
C THR A 195 15.90 -6.02 -6.21
N PRO A 196 16.99 -5.39 -5.70
CA PRO A 196 17.28 -3.99 -6.05
C PRO A 196 17.37 -3.87 -7.58
N GLN A 197 16.72 -2.86 -8.13
CA GLN A 197 16.92 -2.52 -9.53
C GLN A 197 18.25 -1.78 -9.64
N SER A 198 19.12 -2.29 -10.50
CA SER A 198 20.37 -1.62 -10.89
C SER A 198 20.09 -0.39 -11.75
#